data_5626c8bef2ba9e0e9fb540f8eeea5af0
#
_entry.id   5626c8bef2ba9e0e9fb540f8eeea5af0
#
_cell.length_a   1.000
_cell.length_b   1.000
_cell.length_c   1.000
_cell.angle_alpha   90.00
_cell.angle_beta   90.00
_cell.angle_gamma   90.00
#
_symmetry.space_group_name_H-M   'P 1'
#
loop_
_entity.id
_entity.type
_entity.pdbx_description
1 polymer ?
#
loop_
_entity_poly.entity_id
_entity_poly.type
_entity_poly.pdbx_seq_one_letter_code
_entity_poly.pdbx_strand_id
1 'polypeptide(L)'
;MSLEEEEAAEEETVAAATAVATAPKPVAAAAPAKSAGSGAVSAFGVPVLTEDPKRHRGFKFPQLEGDGFGVCAVDGTLAGHKGHLGHRWDKFKNLRQAIEDNEEGGIEGFSRGYEKMGFNRNEETGEITYREWAPNAKSACLFGDFNNWATDANGVWMTKNDFGVFEVTVPPNADGSPGIPHGSRVKIHLETQDGSWVDKIPAWIKFAVQAPGNIPFDGIYYDPPKEEQYEMKWSRPDAPEELRI
;
A
#
# COMPACT_ATOMS: atom_id res chain seq x y z
N MET A 1 -9.14 48.70 33.72
CA MET A 1 -8.55 48.11 32.49
C MET A 1 -8.74 49.13 31.41
N SER A 2 -7.66 49.70 30.93
CA SER A 2 -7.68 50.71 29.87
C SER A 2 -7.65 50.01 28.52
N LEU A 3 -8.17 50.68 27.50
CA LEU A 3 -8.20 50.17 26.11
C LEU A 3 -6.79 49.78 25.60
N GLU A 4 -5.74 50.33 26.18
CA GLU A 4 -4.34 49.98 25.86
C GLU A 4 -3.89 48.61 26.41
N GLU A 5 -4.51 48.10 27.47
CA GLU A 5 -4.20 46.77 28.02
C GLU A 5 -4.92 45.65 27.23
N GLU A 6 -6.01 45.97 26.57
CA GLU A 6 -6.77 45.03 25.73
C GLU A 6 -6.12 44.86 24.33
N GLU A 7 -5.55 45.94 23.78
CA GLU A 7 -4.80 45.91 22.52
C GLU A 7 -3.46 45.16 22.63
N ALA A 8 -2.79 45.26 23.77
CA ALA A 8 -1.55 44.52 24.02
C ALA A 8 -1.78 43.00 24.23
N ALA A 9 -2.95 42.61 24.73
CA ALA A 9 -3.31 41.20 24.88
C ALA A 9 -3.71 40.54 23.57
N GLU A 10 -4.29 41.31 22.61
CA GLU A 10 -4.58 40.80 21.26
C GLU A 10 -3.32 40.64 20.38
N GLU A 11 -2.34 41.53 20.52
CA GLU A 11 -1.05 41.40 19.80
C GLU A 11 -0.23 40.17 20.25
N GLU A 12 -0.26 39.83 21.54
CA GLU A 12 0.48 38.68 22.06
C GLU A 12 -0.16 37.33 21.63
N THR A 13 -1.48 37.30 21.39
CA THR A 13 -2.18 36.10 20.91
C THR A 13 -2.02 35.87 19.41
N VAL A 14 -1.75 36.90 18.61
CA VAL A 14 -1.52 36.76 17.15
C VAL A 14 -0.06 36.33 16.86
N ALA A 15 0.88 36.67 17.70
CA ALA A 15 2.30 36.30 17.53
C ALA A 15 2.60 34.83 17.84
N ALA A 16 1.74 34.14 18.59
CA ALA A 16 1.92 32.70 18.93
C ALA A 16 1.43 31.72 17.86
N ALA A 17 0.73 32.20 16.82
CA ALA A 17 0.10 31.32 15.81
C ALA A 17 0.91 31.10 14.51
N THR A 18 2.14 31.64 14.40
CA THR A 18 2.93 31.58 13.16
C THR A 18 4.24 30.81 13.28
N ALA A 19 4.37 29.87 14.20
CA ALA A 19 5.44 28.88 14.16
C ALA A 19 4.99 27.70 13.29
N VAL A 20 5.11 27.86 11.97
CA VAL A 20 5.05 26.74 11.03
C VAL A 20 6.24 25.83 11.33
N ALA A 21 5.97 24.71 11.97
CA ALA A 21 6.95 23.65 12.14
C ALA A 21 7.38 23.17 10.74
N THR A 22 8.57 23.56 10.31
CA THR A 22 9.26 22.98 9.17
C THR A 22 9.48 21.50 9.49
N ALA A 23 8.80 20.63 8.77
CA ALA A 23 9.03 19.19 8.83
C ALA A 23 10.51 18.88 8.54
N PRO A 24 11.14 17.98 9.28
CA PRO A 24 12.52 17.60 9.01
C PRO A 24 12.58 16.97 7.60
N LYS A 25 13.53 17.45 6.81
CA LYS A 25 13.88 16.89 5.52
C LYS A 25 14.16 15.39 5.70
N PRO A 26 13.59 14.50 4.88
CA PRO A 26 13.91 13.09 4.97
C PRO A 26 15.41 12.90 4.74
N VAL A 27 16.06 12.28 5.71
CA VAL A 27 17.46 11.83 5.57
C VAL A 27 17.43 10.72 4.51
N ALA A 28 18.10 10.96 3.40
CA ALA A 28 18.28 9.95 2.38
C ALA A 28 18.92 8.71 3.02
N ALA A 29 18.17 7.62 3.08
CA ALA A 29 18.71 6.33 3.47
C ALA A 29 19.77 5.93 2.42
N ALA A 30 20.98 5.67 2.90
CA ALA A 30 22.05 5.19 2.06
C ALA A 30 21.63 3.88 1.39
N ALA A 31 21.73 3.80 0.08
CA ALA A 31 21.43 2.60 -0.70
C ALA A 31 22.26 1.42 -0.18
N PRO A 32 21.65 0.25 0.11
CA PRO A 32 22.41 -0.92 0.50
C PRO A 32 23.26 -1.42 -0.67
N ALA A 33 24.49 -1.76 -0.36
CA ALA A 33 25.45 -2.31 -1.30
C ALA A 33 24.91 -3.60 -1.94
N LYS A 34 25.00 -3.70 -3.26
CA LYS A 34 24.64 -4.90 -4.03
C LYS A 34 25.51 -6.09 -3.58
N SER A 35 24.93 -7.06 -2.91
CA SER A 35 25.53 -8.37 -2.71
C SER A 35 24.98 -9.33 -3.77
N ALA A 36 25.87 -9.96 -4.51
CA ALA A 36 25.55 -10.98 -5.50
C ALA A 36 25.25 -12.31 -4.79
N GLY A 37 24.11 -12.93 -5.17
CA GLY A 37 23.92 -14.37 -5.00
C GLY A 37 22.81 -14.78 -4.03
N SER A 38 21.83 -15.49 -4.59
CA SER A 38 20.67 -16.20 -4.01
C SER A 38 19.48 -15.34 -3.61
N GLY A 39 18.37 -15.52 -4.35
CA GLY A 39 17.01 -15.13 -4.00
C GLY A 39 16.88 -13.70 -3.46
N ALA A 40 16.82 -12.69 -4.34
CA ALA A 40 16.62 -11.32 -3.91
C ALA A 40 15.26 -11.20 -3.19
N VAL A 41 15.30 -10.88 -1.90
CA VAL A 41 14.14 -10.40 -1.14
C VAL A 41 14.13 -8.88 -1.21
N SER A 42 12.94 -8.28 -1.42
CA SER A 42 12.76 -6.84 -1.33
C SER A 42 13.10 -6.35 0.08
N ALA A 43 13.34 -5.04 0.27
CA ALA A 43 13.55 -4.45 1.60
C ALA A 43 12.39 -4.72 2.57
N PHE A 44 11.26 -5.21 2.07
CA PHE A 44 10.07 -5.59 2.84
C PHE A 44 9.96 -7.11 3.07
N GLY A 45 11.03 -7.90 2.81
CA GLY A 45 11.01 -9.35 3.02
C GLY A 45 10.10 -10.14 2.05
N VAL A 46 9.53 -9.47 1.05
CA VAL A 46 8.76 -10.15 0.00
C VAL A 46 9.75 -10.77 -0.98
N PRO A 47 9.63 -12.07 -1.31
CA PRO A 47 10.45 -12.67 -2.37
C PRO A 47 10.28 -11.82 -3.63
N VAL A 48 11.35 -11.22 -4.13
CA VAL A 48 11.37 -10.70 -5.48
C VAL A 48 11.17 -11.92 -6.35
N LEU A 49 9.99 -12.08 -6.93
CA LEU A 49 9.73 -13.15 -7.88
C LEU A 49 10.76 -12.98 -8.98
N THR A 50 11.77 -13.88 -8.94
CA THR A 50 12.72 -14.01 -10.03
C THR A 50 11.90 -14.05 -11.30
N GLU A 51 12.22 -13.16 -12.24
CA GLU A 51 11.54 -12.95 -13.50
C GLU A 51 11.01 -14.28 -14.05
N ASP A 52 9.69 -14.48 -13.97
CA ASP A 52 9.03 -15.46 -14.81
C ASP A 52 8.96 -14.82 -16.21
N PRO A 53 9.81 -15.22 -17.16
CA PRO A 53 9.84 -14.64 -18.51
C PRO A 53 8.50 -14.76 -19.24
N LYS A 54 7.62 -15.64 -18.72
CA LYS A 54 6.26 -15.85 -19.25
C LYS A 54 5.24 -14.91 -18.66
N ARG A 55 5.46 -14.35 -17.44
CA ARG A 55 4.56 -13.37 -16.82
C ARG A 55 4.73 -11.98 -17.41
N HIS A 56 5.96 -11.61 -17.70
CA HIS A 56 6.27 -10.35 -18.35
C HIS A 56 6.57 -10.64 -19.82
N ARG A 57 5.58 -10.69 -20.68
CA ARG A 57 5.70 -10.84 -22.14
C ARG A 57 6.53 -9.70 -22.78
N GLY A 58 7.68 -9.36 -22.20
CA GLY A 58 8.56 -8.32 -22.71
C GLY A 58 7.91 -6.95 -22.82
N PHE A 59 6.82 -6.68 -22.06
CA PHE A 59 6.23 -5.36 -22.02
C PHE A 59 7.26 -4.40 -21.44
N LYS A 60 7.89 -3.65 -22.31
CA LYS A 60 8.71 -2.52 -21.93
C LYS A 60 7.80 -1.31 -21.90
N PHE A 61 7.76 -0.60 -20.80
CA PHE A 61 7.10 0.69 -20.78
C PHE A 61 7.69 1.53 -21.91
N PRO A 62 6.87 2.06 -22.82
CA PRO A 62 7.38 2.84 -23.94
C PRO A 62 8.21 4.01 -23.42
N GLN A 63 9.33 4.27 -24.06
CA GLN A 63 10.08 5.48 -23.81
C GLN A 63 9.15 6.66 -24.03
N LEU A 64 9.06 7.58 -23.06
CA LEU A 64 8.20 8.75 -23.17
C LEU A 64 8.94 9.83 -23.98
N GLU A 65 9.05 9.59 -25.28
CA GLU A 65 9.55 10.57 -26.22
C GLU A 65 8.41 11.49 -26.68
N GLY A 66 8.70 12.75 -26.88
CA GLY A 66 7.75 13.71 -27.41
C GLY A 66 7.35 14.81 -26.42
N ASP A 67 6.52 15.72 -26.93
CA ASP A 67 6.08 16.96 -26.28
C ASP A 67 4.59 16.98 -25.90
N GLY A 68 3.88 15.88 -26.14
CA GLY A 68 2.43 15.78 -25.92
C GLY A 68 1.57 16.38 -27.03
N PHE A 69 2.16 16.86 -28.13
CA PHE A 69 1.43 17.52 -29.21
C PHE A 69 1.18 16.63 -30.44
N GLY A 70 1.67 15.39 -30.42
CA GLY A 70 1.51 14.47 -31.57
C GLY A 70 0.06 14.29 -32.01
N VAL A 71 -0.89 14.35 -31.08
CA VAL A 71 -2.33 14.28 -31.37
C VAL A 71 -2.82 15.39 -32.31
N CYS A 72 -2.18 16.57 -32.28
CA CYS A 72 -2.52 17.70 -33.17
C CYS A 72 -2.20 17.42 -34.66
N ALA A 73 -1.33 16.45 -34.95
CA ALA A 73 -1.06 16.02 -36.32
C ALA A 73 -2.21 15.13 -36.86
N VAL A 74 -2.91 14.44 -35.97
CA VAL A 74 -4.08 13.59 -36.31
C VAL A 74 -5.36 14.43 -36.33
N ASP A 75 -5.50 15.32 -35.35
CA ASP A 75 -6.66 16.21 -35.23
C ASP A 75 -6.19 17.67 -35.12
N GLY A 76 -6.25 18.39 -36.26
CA GLY A 76 -5.83 19.79 -36.34
C GLY A 76 -6.68 20.75 -35.51
N THR A 77 -7.90 20.37 -35.09
CA THR A 77 -8.77 21.21 -34.25
C THR A 77 -8.17 21.40 -32.85
N LEU A 78 -7.33 20.47 -32.40
CA LEU A 78 -6.63 20.52 -31.12
C LEU A 78 -5.43 21.49 -31.09
N ALA A 79 -5.02 22.03 -32.24
CA ALA A 79 -3.86 22.91 -32.33
C ALA A 79 -3.99 24.15 -31.43
N GLY A 80 -5.20 24.70 -31.25
CA GLY A 80 -5.49 25.81 -30.33
C GLY A 80 -5.33 25.47 -28.85
N HIS A 81 -5.27 24.18 -28.50
CA HIS A 81 -5.21 23.69 -27.13
C HIS A 81 -3.82 23.16 -26.71
N LYS A 82 -2.76 23.46 -27.48
CA LYS A 82 -1.40 22.97 -27.20
C LYS A 82 -0.91 23.27 -25.78
N GLY A 83 -1.21 24.47 -25.26
CA GLY A 83 -0.82 24.81 -23.89
C GLY A 83 -1.43 23.88 -22.84
N HIS A 84 -2.70 23.51 -23.01
CA HIS A 84 -3.37 22.55 -22.13
C HIS A 84 -2.83 21.12 -22.28
N LEU A 85 -2.57 20.70 -23.52
CA LEU A 85 -1.99 19.38 -23.81
C LEU A 85 -0.57 19.26 -23.21
N GLY A 86 0.27 20.29 -23.39
CA GLY A 86 1.61 20.34 -22.79
C GLY A 86 1.57 20.28 -21.27
N HIS A 87 0.68 21.04 -20.63
CA HIS A 87 0.50 20.98 -19.18
C HIS A 87 0.13 19.58 -18.68
N ARG A 88 -0.79 18.89 -19.37
CA ARG A 88 -1.17 17.51 -19.02
C ARG A 88 -0.01 16.55 -19.21
N TRP A 89 0.76 16.70 -20.28
CA TRP A 89 1.94 15.91 -20.55
C TRP A 89 3.02 16.08 -19.48
N ASP A 90 3.27 17.32 -19.07
CA ASP A 90 4.23 17.62 -18.00
C ASP A 90 3.77 17.06 -16.65
N LYS A 91 2.48 17.17 -16.31
CA LYS A 91 1.91 16.53 -15.11
C LYS A 91 2.12 15.03 -15.11
N PHE A 92 1.88 14.39 -16.25
CA PHE A 92 2.09 12.94 -16.38
C PHE A 92 3.56 12.56 -16.22
N LYS A 93 4.47 13.25 -16.93
CA LYS A 93 5.92 13.00 -16.82
C LYS A 93 6.42 13.18 -15.38
N ASN A 94 6.01 14.27 -14.74
CA ASN A 94 6.43 14.57 -13.37
C ASN A 94 5.93 13.53 -12.38
N LEU A 95 4.67 13.08 -12.49
CA LEU A 95 4.14 12.01 -11.64
C LEU A 95 4.88 10.70 -11.88
N ARG A 96 5.10 10.33 -13.14
CA ARG A 96 5.86 9.13 -13.48
C ARG A 96 7.27 9.17 -12.89
N GLN A 97 7.97 10.29 -13.04
CA GLN A 97 9.31 10.46 -12.51
C GLN A 97 9.30 10.37 -10.97
N ALA A 98 8.31 10.99 -10.32
CA ALA A 98 8.19 10.92 -8.87
C ALA A 98 7.98 9.48 -8.37
N ILE A 99 7.21 8.65 -9.09
CA ILE A 99 7.05 7.23 -8.75
C ILE A 99 8.38 6.48 -8.97
N GLU A 100 9.04 6.72 -10.11
CA GLU A 100 10.32 6.07 -10.43
C GLU A 100 11.42 6.37 -9.40
N ASP A 101 11.46 7.60 -8.90
CA ASP A 101 12.48 8.06 -7.95
C ASP A 101 12.22 7.65 -6.50
N ASN A 102 10.96 7.47 -6.11
CA ASN A 102 10.58 7.27 -4.70
C ASN A 102 10.09 5.85 -4.38
N GLU A 103 9.68 5.09 -5.36
CA GLU A 103 9.21 3.72 -5.14
C GLU A 103 10.34 2.72 -5.38
N GLU A 104 10.51 1.78 -4.45
CA GLU A 104 11.46 0.69 -4.63
C GLU A 104 11.07 -0.19 -5.82
N GLY A 105 11.97 -0.28 -6.80
CA GLY A 105 11.69 -0.94 -8.08
C GLY A 105 10.92 -0.07 -9.06
N GLY A 106 10.82 1.24 -8.82
CA GLY A 106 10.22 2.22 -9.71
C GLY A 106 8.77 1.93 -10.04
N ILE A 107 8.36 2.21 -11.27
CA ILE A 107 6.99 1.95 -11.75
C ILE A 107 6.64 0.46 -11.72
N GLU A 108 7.58 -0.42 -11.99
CA GLU A 108 7.37 -1.87 -11.91
C GLU A 108 7.04 -2.27 -10.46
N GLY A 109 7.84 -1.82 -9.48
CA GLY A 109 7.57 -2.05 -8.06
C GLY A 109 6.23 -1.48 -7.61
N PHE A 110 5.90 -0.26 -8.06
CA PHE A 110 4.61 0.37 -7.80
C PHE A 110 3.44 -0.46 -8.36
N SER A 111 3.55 -0.93 -9.60
CA SER A 111 2.51 -1.74 -10.24
C SER A 111 2.23 -3.07 -9.53
N ARG A 112 3.22 -3.57 -8.78
CA ARG A 112 3.17 -4.80 -8.00
C ARG A 112 2.81 -4.58 -6.53
N GLY A 113 2.29 -3.40 -6.17
CA GLY A 113 1.86 -3.08 -4.80
C GLY A 113 0.91 -4.11 -4.18
N TYR A 114 0.13 -4.82 -4.99
CA TYR A 114 -0.74 -5.91 -4.57
C TYR A 114 0.01 -7.08 -3.90
N GLU A 115 1.30 -7.26 -4.17
CA GLU A 115 2.14 -8.28 -3.53
C GLU A 115 2.61 -7.85 -2.14
N LYS A 116 2.68 -6.53 -1.88
CA LYS A 116 3.11 -5.96 -0.61
C LYS A 116 1.94 -5.79 0.37
N MET A 117 0.73 -5.56 -0.15
CA MET A 117 -0.46 -5.28 0.65
C MET A 117 -1.11 -6.56 1.19
N GLY A 118 -1.93 -6.40 2.23
CA GLY A 118 -2.55 -7.52 2.92
C GLY A 118 -1.58 -8.30 3.79
N PHE A 119 -1.86 -9.59 3.96
CA PHE A 119 -1.06 -10.47 4.80
C PHE A 119 0.07 -11.11 4.01
N ASN A 120 1.30 -10.91 4.48
CA ASN A 120 2.52 -11.48 3.92
C ASN A 120 3.27 -12.21 5.02
N ARG A 121 3.43 -13.53 4.89
CA ARG A 121 4.19 -14.34 5.81
C ARG A 121 5.64 -14.50 5.35
N ASN A 122 6.58 -14.28 6.23
CA ASN A 122 7.97 -14.63 6.02
C ASN A 122 8.14 -16.13 6.33
N GLU A 123 8.54 -16.94 5.36
CA GLU A 123 8.70 -18.39 5.53
C GLU A 123 9.88 -18.76 6.45
N GLU A 124 10.89 -17.91 6.57
CA GLU A 124 12.08 -18.17 7.38
C GLU A 124 11.86 -17.84 8.85
N THR A 125 11.24 -16.69 9.14
CA THR A 125 11.02 -16.22 10.51
C THR A 125 9.66 -16.59 11.07
N GLY A 126 8.69 -16.93 10.21
CA GLY A 126 7.30 -17.18 10.59
C GLY A 126 6.50 -15.91 10.89
N GLU A 127 7.11 -14.74 10.78
CA GLU A 127 6.45 -13.45 11.00
C GLU A 127 5.40 -13.16 9.93
N ILE A 128 4.29 -12.55 10.33
CA ILE A 128 3.21 -12.14 9.43
C ILE A 128 3.16 -10.62 9.42
N THR A 129 3.51 -10.00 8.30
CA THR A 129 3.36 -8.57 8.09
C THR A 129 2.02 -8.29 7.42
N TYR A 130 1.22 -7.42 8.03
CA TYR A 130 -0.04 -6.96 7.46
C TYR A 130 0.05 -5.48 7.10
N ARG A 131 -0.40 -5.14 5.87
CA ARG A 131 -0.46 -3.77 5.35
C ARG A 131 -1.84 -3.43 4.82
N GLU A 132 -2.32 -2.24 5.20
CA GLU A 132 -3.62 -1.71 4.75
C GLU A 132 -3.49 -0.24 4.36
N TRP A 133 -4.03 0.14 3.22
CA TRP A 133 -4.06 1.54 2.80
C TRP A 133 -5.37 2.21 3.21
N ALA A 134 -5.28 3.08 4.20
CA ALA A 134 -6.41 3.81 4.75
C ALA A 134 -6.00 5.27 5.06
N PRO A 135 -5.72 6.10 4.04
CA PRO A 135 -5.12 7.43 4.23
C PRO A 135 -5.96 8.35 5.11
N ASN A 136 -7.28 8.20 5.10
CA ASN A 136 -8.19 8.99 5.91
C ASN A 136 -8.44 8.44 7.33
N ALA A 137 -7.87 7.29 7.70
CA ALA A 137 -7.95 6.82 9.08
C ALA A 137 -6.88 7.51 9.94
N LYS A 138 -7.20 7.81 11.21
CA LYS A 138 -6.26 8.32 12.20
C LYS A 138 -5.42 7.21 12.77
N SER A 139 -6.06 6.12 13.17
CA SER A 139 -5.44 4.93 13.74
C SER A 139 -6.08 3.66 13.21
N ALA A 140 -5.37 2.55 13.32
CA ALA A 140 -5.82 1.24 12.88
C ALA A 140 -5.33 0.15 13.83
N CYS A 141 -6.18 -0.84 14.07
CA CYS A 141 -5.86 -2.02 14.87
C CYS A 141 -6.32 -3.26 14.13
N LEU A 142 -5.42 -4.24 13.96
CA LEU A 142 -5.76 -5.55 13.45
C LEU A 142 -6.25 -6.41 14.62
N PHE A 143 -7.40 -7.07 14.45
CA PHE A 143 -8.01 -7.87 15.51
C PHE A 143 -8.77 -9.06 14.93
N GLY A 144 -9.02 -10.07 15.76
CA GLY A 144 -9.69 -11.28 15.32
C GLY A 144 -9.59 -12.42 16.32
N ASP A 145 -9.82 -13.65 15.85
CA ASP A 145 -9.77 -14.84 16.68
C ASP A 145 -8.39 -15.02 17.37
N PHE A 146 -7.32 -14.60 16.71
CA PHE A 146 -5.94 -14.76 17.17
C PHE A 146 -5.60 -13.91 18.42
N ASN A 147 -6.32 -12.83 18.68
CA ASN A 147 -6.14 -11.97 19.84
C ASN A 147 -7.44 -11.81 20.67
N ASN A 148 -8.36 -12.75 20.56
CA ASN A 148 -9.68 -12.74 21.23
C ASN A 148 -10.49 -11.46 20.93
N TRP A 149 -10.37 -10.93 19.73
CA TRP A 149 -11.06 -9.72 19.27
C TRP A 149 -10.74 -8.45 20.08
N ALA A 150 -9.55 -8.40 20.68
CA ALA A 150 -9.11 -7.25 21.46
C ALA A 150 -8.78 -6.06 20.58
N THR A 151 -9.33 -4.89 20.94
CA THR A 151 -9.07 -3.57 20.33
C THR A 151 -8.58 -2.56 21.36
N ASP A 152 -8.31 -3.02 22.59
CA ASP A 152 -7.77 -2.24 23.70
C ASP A 152 -6.22 -2.29 23.75
N ALA A 153 -5.65 -2.28 24.93
CA ALA A 153 -4.20 -2.40 25.11
C ALA A 153 -3.61 -3.73 24.60
N ASN A 154 -4.43 -4.78 24.40
CA ASN A 154 -4.04 -6.07 23.85
C ASN A 154 -4.33 -6.16 22.34
N GLY A 155 -4.82 -5.09 21.74
CA GLY A 155 -5.02 -4.97 20.30
C GLY A 155 -3.69 -4.92 19.54
N VAL A 156 -3.68 -5.37 18.31
CA VAL A 156 -2.51 -5.31 17.43
C VAL A 156 -2.55 -4.01 16.65
N TRP A 157 -2.02 -2.96 17.28
CA TRP A 157 -2.03 -1.60 16.74
C TRP A 157 -1.01 -1.42 15.62
N MET A 158 -1.42 -0.70 14.59
CA MET A 158 -0.65 -0.51 13.36
C MET A 158 0.01 0.86 13.32
N THR A 159 1.17 0.94 12.68
CA THR A 159 1.88 2.19 12.43
C THR A 159 1.53 2.72 11.04
N LYS A 160 1.18 4.00 10.95
CA LYS A 160 0.86 4.69 9.70
C LYS A 160 2.09 5.37 9.13
N ASN A 161 2.37 5.17 7.83
CA ASN A 161 3.39 5.92 7.12
C ASN A 161 2.84 7.20 6.47
N ASP A 162 3.72 8.01 5.87
CA ASP A 162 3.37 9.28 5.22
C ASP A 162 2.45 9.12 3.99
N PHE A 163 2.37 7.93 3.42
CA PHE A 163 1.51 7.61 2.27
C PHE A 163 0.14 7.06 2.68
N GLY A 164 -0.13 6.96 3.97
CA GLY A 164 -1.40 6.46 4.50
C GLY A 164 -1.52 4.94 4.53
N VAL A 165 -0.41 4.23 4.42
CA VAL A 165 -0.34 2.78 4.63
C VAL A 165 -0.11 2.50 6.11
N PHE A 166 -0.99 1.72 6.69
CA PHE A 166 -0.83 1.14 8.02
C PHE A 166 -0.11 -0.19 7.92
N GLU A 167 0.83 -0.43 8.81
CA GLU A 167 1.63 -1.66 8.85
C GLU A 167 1.76 -2.18 10.28
N VAL A 168 1.74 -3.51 10.41
CA VAL A 168 2.09 -4.21 11.64
C VAL A 168 2.71 -5.57 11.31
N THR A 169 3.66 -6.01 12.12
CA THR A 169 4.23 -7.36 12.05
C THR A 169 3.83 -8.14 13.29
N VAL A 170 3.20 -9.29 13.09
CA VAL A 170 2.81 -10.22 14.14
C VAL A 170 3.84 -11.34 14.18
N PRO A 171 4.61 -11.48 15.28
CA PRO A 171 5.59 -12.55 15.42
C PRO A 171 4.90 -13.91 15.62
N PRO A 172 5.62 -15.01 15.38
CA PRO A 172 5.14 -16.33 15.78
C PRO A 172 5.04 -16.41 17.31
N ASN A 173 4.21 -17.33 17.79
CA ASN A 173 4.09 -17.62 19.21
C ASN A 173 5.40 -18.23 19.76
N ALA A 174 5.54 -18.22 21.09
CA ALA A 174 6.73 -18.75 21.76
C ALA A 174 6.99 -20.24 21.50
N ASP A 175 5.97 -21.00 21.12
CA ASP A 175 6.04 -22.41 20.74
C ASP A 175 6.36 -22.62 19.24
N GLY A 176 6.56 -21.53 18.49
CA GLY A 176 6.85 -21.55 17.04
C GLY A 176 5.58 -21.66 16.17
N SER A 177 4.39 -21.73 16.75
CA SER A 177 3.15 -21.70 15.97
C SER A 177 2.90 -20.30 15.38
N PRO A 178 2.16 -20.19 14.25
CA PRO A 178 1.86 -18.89 13.65
C PRO A 178 1.13 -17.96 14.62
N GLY A 179 1.53 -16.69 14.68
CA GLY A 179 0.88 -15.67 15.48
C GLY A 179 -0.57 -15.42 15.07
N ILE A 180 -0.88 -15.62 13.77
CA ILE A 180 -2.26 -15.69 13.24
C ILE A 180 -2.42 -17.06 12.59
N PRO A 181 -3.17 -18.01 13.21
CA PRO A 181 -3.40 -19.32 12.63
C PRO A 181 -4.19 -19.26 11.33
N HIS A 182 -3.91 -20.18 10.40
CA HIS A 182 -4.76 -20.39 9.22
C HIS A 182 -6.23 -20.56 9.61
N GLY A 183 -7.13 -19.92 8.87
CA GLY A 183 -8.57 -19.98 9.14
C GLY A 183 -9.07 -18.98 10.19
N SER A 184 -8.19 -18.22 10.86
CA SER A 184 -8.59 -17.18 11.81
C SER A 184 -9.46 -16.11 11.15
N ARG A 185 -10.58 -15.76 11.79
CA ARG A 185 -11.37 -14.59 11.41
C ARG A 185 -10.61 -13.33 11.80
N VAL A 186 -10.55 -12.36 10.89
CA VAL A 186 -9.82 -11.11 11.08
C VAL A 186 -10.62 -9.93 10.59
N LYS A 187 -10.49 -8.81 11.27
CA LYS A 187 -11.00 -7.49 10.89
C LYS A 187 -9.96 -6.43 11.18
N ILE A 188 -10.18 -5.26 10.61
CA ILE A 188 -9.44 -4.05 10.93
C ILE A 188 -10.38 -3.05 11.58
N HIS A 189 -9.97 -2.51 12.72
CA HIS A 189 -10.66 -1.47 13.51
C HIS A 189 -10.02 -0.13 13.18
N LEU A 190 -10.78 0.77 12.57
CA LEU A 190 -10.28 2.06 12.05
C LEU A 190 -10.91 3.22 12.78
N GLU A 191 -10.09 4.15 13.24
CA GLU A 191 -10.54 5.45 13.72
C GLU A 191 -10.67 6.42 12.53
N THR A 192 -11.85 6.97 12.34
CA THR A 192 -12.14 7.95 11.29
C THR A 192 -11.74 9.37 11.72
N GLN A 193 -11.76 10.35 10.80
CA GLN A 193 -11.37 11.73 11.09
C GLN A 193 -12.28 12.43 12.11
N ASP A 194 -13.53 12.03 12.20
CA ASP A 194 -14.49 12.54 13.19
C ASP A 194 -14.40 11.87 14.58
N GLY A 195 -13.47 10.90 14.73
CA GLY A 195 -13.25 10.15 15.96
C GLY A 195 -14.20 8.97 16.16
N SER A 196 -15.03 8.65 15.19
CA SER A 196 -15.83 7.42 15.21
C SER A 196 -14.97 6.20 14.86
N TRP A 197 -15.43 5.02 15.27
CA TRP A 197 -14.76 3.75 15.00
C TRP A 197 -15.59 2.88 14.07
N VAL A 198 -14.92 2.25 13.13
CA VAL A 198 -15.55 1.35 12.16
C VAL A 198 -14.74 0.06 12.00
N ASP A 199 -15.46 -1.06 11.99
CA ASP A 199 -14.87 -2.37 11.71
C ASP A 199 -15.05 -2.72 10.24
N LYS A 200 -13.96 -3.08 9.60
CA LYS A 200 -13.94 -3.45 8.17
C LYS A 200 -13.26 -4.79 7.97
N ILE A 201 -13.64 -5.47 6.90
CA ILE A 201 -12.86 -6.58 6.37
C ILE A 201 -11.58 -5.99 5.77
N PRO A 202 -10.40 -6.59 5.98
CA PRO A 202 -9.17 -6.20 5.31
C PRO A 202 -9.36 -6.12 3.79
N ALA A 203 -8.94 -5.00 3.16
CA ALA A 203 -9.21 -4.78 1.73
C ALA A 203 -8.53 -5.82 0.82
N TRP A 204 -7.39 -6.36 1.25
CA TRP A 204 -6.61 -7.36 0.51
C TRP A 204 -6.81 -8.78 1.02
N ILE A 205 -7.94 -9.05 1.72
CA ILE A 205 -8.24 -10.40 2.18
C ILE A 205 -8.52 -11.33 0.99
N LYS A 206 -7.95 -12.54 1.04
CA LYS A 206 -8.12 -13.53 -0.03
C LYS A 206 -9.42 -14.33 0.09
N PHE A 207 -9.97 -14.41 1.30
CA PHE A 207 -11.14 -15.20 1.59
C PHE A 207 -12.02 -14.51 2.64
N ALA A 208 -13.33 -14.46 2.41
CA ALA A 208 -14.30 -13.89 3.34
C ALA A 208 -15.50 -14.81 3.48
N VAL A 209 -16.03 -14.92 4.68
CA VAL A 209 -17.19 -15.75 4.98
C VAL A 209 -18.26 -14.95 5.70
N GLN A 210 -19.50 -15.36 5.51
CA GLN A 210 -20.64 -14.90 6.29
C GLN A 210 -21.09 -16.05 7.18
N ALA A 211 -20.96 -15.87 8.50
CA ALA A 211 -21.46 -16.88 9.42
C ALA A 211 -23.00 -16.97 9.36
N PRO A 212 -23.60 -18.15 9.48
CA PRO A 212 -25.05 -18.32 9.50
C PRO A 212 -25.69 -17.43 10.57
N GLY A 213 -26.67 -16.62 10.16
CA GLY A 213 -27.37 -15.70 11.04
C GLY A 213 -26.70 -14.33 11.26
N ASN A 214 -25.49 -14.11 10.75
CA ASN A 214 -24.81 -12.82 10.80
C ASN A 214 -25.02 -12.04 9.51
N ILE A 215 -25.18 -10.71 9.63
CA ILE A 215 -25.25 -9.81 8.47
C ILE A 215 -23.82 -9.45 7.97
N PRO A 216 -22.85 -9.10 8.85
CA PRO A 216 -21.52 -8.76 8.41
C PRO A 216 -20.73 -10.01 8.00
N PHE A 217 -19.88 -9.83 7.00
CA PHE A 217 -18.86 -10.81 6.64
C PHE A 217 -17.63 -10.66 7.55
N ASP A 218 -16.90 -11.74 7.74
CA ASP A 218 -15.59 -11.77 8.37
C ASP A 218 -14.52 -12.13 7.33
N GLY A 219 -13.38 -11.47 7.40
CA GLY A 219 -12.22 -11.86 6.62
C GLY A 219 -11.58 -13.10 7.24
N ILE A 220 -11.06 -14.00 6.42
CA ILE A 220 -10.35 -15.19 6.88
C ILE A 220 -8.89 -15.10 6.47
N TYR A 221 -7.99 -15.21 7.44
CA TYR A 221 -6.58 -15.36 7.15
C TYR A 221 -6.33 -16.70 6.47
N TYR A 222 -5.94 -16.65 5.19
CA TYR A 222 -5.78 -17.83 4.35
C TYR A 222 -4.30 -18.12 4.09
N ASP A 223 -3.74 -19.05 4.83
CA ASP A 223 -2.36 -19.53 4.73
C ASP A 223 -2.33 -21.02 5.08
N PRO A 224 -2.88 -21.88 4.21
CA PRO A 224 -2.94 -23.31 4.48
C PRO A 224 -1.54 -23.93 4.45
N PRO A 225 -1.32 -25.07 5.17
CA PRO A 225 -0.10 -25.84 5.05
C PRO A 225 0.23 -26.19 3.59
N LYS A 226 1.53 -26.38 3.29
CA LYS A 226 1.97 -26.65 1.90
C LYS A 226 1.29 -27.88 1.29
N GLU A 227 0.99 -28.87 2.11
CA GLU A 227 0.32 -30.12 1.71
C GLU A 227 -1.13 -29.91 1.28
N GLU A 228 -1.77 -28.86 1.78
CA GLU A 228 -3.17 -28.50 1.46
C GLU A 228 -3.26 -27.43 0.37
N GLN A 229 -2.12 -26.86 -0.06
CA GLN A 229 -2.11 -25.86 -1.12
C GLN A 229 -2.35 -26.51 -2.46
N TYR A 230 -3.30 -25.95 -3.22
CA TYR A 230 -3.54 -26.39 -4.59
C TYR A 230 -2.40 -25.95 -5.50
N GLU A 231 -1.66 -26.89 -6.03
CA GLU A 231 -0.68 -26.64 -7.07
C GLU A 231 -1.36 -26.75 -8.45
N MET A 232 -1.32 -25.65 -9.20
CA MET A 232 -1.85 -25.64 -10.55
C MET A 232 -0.94 -26.46 -11.46
N LYS A 233 -1.42 -27.65 -11.84
CA LYS A 233 -0.70 -28.57 -12.76
C LYS A 233 -0.93 -28.26 -14.23
N TRP A 234 -1.77 -27.28 -14.53
CA TRP A 234 -2.16 -26.94 -15.89
C TRP A 234 -1.56 -25.58 -16.29
N SER A 235 -0.87 -25.54 -17.43
CA SER A 235 -0.40 -24.29 -18.01
C SER A 235 -1.50 -23.68 -18.87
N ARG A 236 -1.75 -22.38 -18.69
CA ARG A 236 -2.68 -21.64 -19.54
C ARG A 236 -2.21 -21.77 -21.01
N PRO A 237 -3.06 -22.18 -21.95
CA PRO A 237 -2.72 -22.17 -23.37
C PRO A 237 -2.44 -20.73 -23.81
N ASP A 238 -1.61 -20.58 -24.82
CA ASP A 238 -1.37 -19.27 -25.43
C ASP A 238 -2.69 -18.66 -25.90
N ALA A 239 -2.82 -17.36 -25.72
CA ALA A 239 -3.98 -16.65 -26.22
C ALA A 239 -4.01 -16.78 -27.75
N PRO A 240 -5.18 -17.04 -28.38
CA PRO A 240 -5.25 -17.08 -29.83
C PRO A 240 -4.79 -15.72 -30.41
N GLU A 241 -4.01 -15.79 -31.51
CA GLU A 241 -3.51 -14.60 -32.20
C GLU A 241 -4.66 -13.76 -32.78
N GLU A 242 -5.76 -14.43 -33.14
CA GLU A 242 -6.94 -13.79 -33.69
C GLU A 242 -8.17 -14.01 -32.83
N LEU A 243 -8.91 -12.92 -32.56
CA LEU A 243 -10.23 -12.98 -31.93
C LEU A 243 -11.22 -13.47 -33.01
N ARG A 244 -11.65 -14.72 -32.92
CA ARG A 244 -12.76 -15.20 -33.74
C ARG A 244 -14.07 -14.93 -33.02
N ILE A 245 -14.90 -14.07 -33.60
CA ILE A 245 -16.28 -13.78 -33.18
C ILE A 245 -17.22 -14.79 -33.90
#